data_c692027581be836757993054e015e19a
#
_entry.id   c692027581be836757993054e015e19a
#
_cell.length_a   1.000
_cell.length_b   1.000
_cell.length_c   1.000
_cell.angle_alpha   90.00
_cell.angle_beta   90.00
_cell.angle_gamma   90.00
#
_symmetry.space_group_name_H-M   'P 1'
#
loop_
_entity.id
_entity.type
_entity.pdbx_description
1 polymer ?
#
loop_
_entity_poly.entity_id
_entity_poly.type
_entity_poly.pdbx_seq_one_letter_code
_entity_poly.pdbx_strand_id
1 'polypeptide(L)'
;MDRKHVSDTWARGNPYEQYVGRWSRQVAPRFLSWLNIPPGRRWLDVGCGTGALCAAIADHCSPASVAGVDPSEGFIQTARADLAGRVTLHLGSATAIPLDDASVDVVVSGLALNFIPDQHAALLEMARVTGKGGTIGAYVWDYAGKMELMRFFWDAASELDPHAAKLDEGTRFPLCRREALATLFASTGLQQVELAPIDIATPFADFDDYWQPFLGGQGPAPAYAMSLDETARVRLRDRLRERLPTAANGSISLTARAWAVRASVAR
;
A
#
# COMPACT_ATOMS: atom_id res chain seq x y z
N MET A 1 -1.53 25.34 -21.56
CA MET A 1 -1.08 23.96 -21.82
C MET A 1 -1.65 23.10 -20.71
N ASP A 2 -2.69 22.33 -21.02
CA ASP A 2 -3.31 21.39 -20.09
C ASP A 2 -2.31 20.30 -19.68
N ARG A 3 -1.82 20.37 -18.44
CA ARG A 3 -0.98 19.30 -17.88
C ARG A 3 -1.90 18.13 -17.59
N LYS A 4 -1.70 17.05 -18.32
CA LYS A 4 -2.37 15.76 -18.13
C LYS A 4 -2.35 15.40 -16.65
N HIS A 5 -3.52 15.10 -16.09
CA HIS A 5 -3.66 14.50 -14.77
C HIS A 5 -2.72 13.29 -14.69
N VAL A 6 -1.78 13.31 -13.73
CA VAL A 6 -0.99 12.13 -13.41
C VAL A 6 -1.98 11.11 -12.85
N SER A 7 -2.29 10.08 -13.62
CA SER A 7 -3.24 9.07 -13.22
C SER A 7 -2.56 8.11 -12.24
N ASP A 8 -3.22 7.80 -11.14
CA ASP A 8 -2.81 6.73 -10.20
C ASP A 8 -3.11 5.33 -10.81
N THR A 9 -2.99 5.20 -12.13
CA THR A 9 -3.28 3.96 -12.84
C THR A 9 -2.14 2.98 -12.62
N TRP A 10 -2.42 1.98 -11.81
CA TRP A 10 -1.57 0.82 -11.61
C TRP A 10 -2.00 -0.25 -12.62
N ALA A 11 -1.37 -0.28 -13.77
CA ALA A 11 -1.55 -1.35 -14.74
C ALA A 11 -0.62 -2.52 -14.38
N ARG A 12 -1.05 -3.76 -14.71
CA ARG A 12 -0.25 -4.96 -14.52
C ARG A 12 1.05 -4.90 -15.30
N GLY A 13 2.11 -5.41 -14.69
CA GLY A 13 3.34 -5.75 -15.38
C GLY A 13 4.60 -5.54 -14.55
N ASN A 14 5.71 -5.89 -15.15
CA ASN A 14 7.06 -5.80 -14.59
C ASN A 14 7.42 -4.44 -13.95
N PRO A 15 6.96 -3.26 -14.45
CA PRO A 15 7.30 -1.97 -13.84
C PRO A 15 6.80 -1.78 -12.41
N TYR A 16 5.56 -2.20 -12.08
CA TYR A 16 5.05 -2.12 -10.71
C TYR A 16 5.88 -2.97 -9.74
N GLU A 17 6.17 -4.21 -10.14
CA GLU A 17 6.94 -5.17 -9.35
C GLU A 17 8.37 -4.67 -9.10
N GLN A 18 9.00 -4.05 -10.10
CA GLN A 18 10.34 -3.48 -9.96
C GLN A 18 10.35 -2.23 -9.09
N TYR A 19 9.27 -1.45 -9.08
CA TYR A 19 9.19 -0.19 -8.34
C TYR A 19 8.86 -0.41 -6.86
N VAL A 20 7.66 -0.85 -6.53
CA VAL A 20 7.21 -1.04 -5.14
C VAL A 20 6.77 -2.46 -4.81
N GLY A 21 6.40 -3.28 -5.80
CA GLY A 21 5.87 -4.62 -5.57
C GLY A 21 6.84 -5.53 -4.83
N ARG A 22 8.13 -5.49 -5.17
CA ARG A 22 9.18 -6.26 -4.49
C ARG A 22 9.31 -5.94 -2.99
N TRP A 23 8.92 -4.74 -2.58
CA TRP A 23 8.95 -4.30 -1.19
C TRP A 23 7.63 -4.59 -0.46
N SER A 24 6.49 -4.34 -1.12
CA SER A 24 5.16 -4.52 -0.52
C SER A 24 4.93 -5.94 -0.01
N ARG A 25 5.44 -6.95 -0.71
CA ARG A 25 5.36 -8.36 -0.29
C ARG A 25 6.06 -8.65 1.04
N GLN A 26 7.03 -7.85 1.47
CA GLN A 26 7.73 -8.03 2.74
C GLN A 26 6.93 -7.50 3.93
N VAL A 27 5.96 -6.60 3.69
CA VAL A 27 5.15 -5.99 4.75
C VAL A 27 4.07 -6.96 5.24
N ALA A 28 3.39 -7.65 4.33
CA ALA A 28 2.26 -8.51 4.64
C ALA A 28 2.56 -9.56 5.74
N PRO A 29 3.65 -10.36 5.69
CA PRO A 29 3.95 -11.32 6.76
C PRO A 29 4.21 -10.66 8.10
N ARG A 30 4.90 -9.51 8.13
CA ARG A 30 5.15 -8.75 9.37
C ARG A 30 3.87 -8.18 9.96
N PHE A 31 2.99 -7.67 9.11
CA PHE A 31 1.67 -7.19 9.51
C PHE A 31 0.82 -8.32 10.12
N LEU A 32 0.74 -9.46 9.47
CA LEU A 32 -0.02 -10.62 9.96
C LEU A 32 0.55 -11.14 11.30
N SER A 33 1.87 -11.19 11.44
CA SER A 33 2.53 -11.53 12.71
C SER A 33 2.19 -10.53 13.81
N TRP A 34 2.18 -9.22 13.51
CA TRP A 34 1.80 -8.19 14.48
C TRP A 34 0.33 -8.22 14.86
N LEU A 35 -0.58 -8.52 13.92
CA LEU A 35 -1.99 -8.72 14.23
C LEU A 35 -2.21 -9.85 15.23
N ASN A 36 -1.38 -10.90 15.17
CA ASN A 36 -1.39 -12.04 16.08
C ASN A 36 -2.78 -12.66 16.27
N ILE A 37 -3.44 -12.97 15.16
CA ILE A 37 -4.78 -13.54 15.16
C ILE A 37 -4.72 -15.06 15.37
N PRO A 38 -5.52 -15.64 16.27
CA PRO A 38 -5.62 -17.10 16.43
C PRO A 38 -6.03 -17.80 15.14
N PRO A 39 -5.60 -19.07 14.91
CA PRO A 39 -6.02 -19.85 13.74
C PRO A 39 -7.54 -20.10 13.72
N GLY A 40 -8.03 -20.57 12.58
CA GLY A 40 -9.43 -20.94 12.40
C GLY A 40 -10.39 -19.76 12.23
N ARG A 41 -9.89 -18.56 11.90
CA ARG A 41 -10.71 -17.36 11.66
C ARG A 41 -11.09 -17.21 10.20
N ARG A 42 -12.26 -16.59 9.97
CA ARG A 42 -12.74 -16.19 8.65
C ARG A 42 -12.20 -14.80 8.33
N TRP A 43 -11.47 -14.65 7.25
CA TRP A 43 -10.79 -13.42 6.87
C TRP A 43 -11.39 -12.79 5.62
N LEU A 44 -11.39 -11.48 5.58
CA LEU A 44 -11.67 -10.66 4.40
C LEU A 44 -10.53 -9.67 4.15
N ASP A 45 -10.03 -9.62 2.92
CA ASP A 45 -9.07 -8.60 2.45
C ASP A 45 -9.82 -7.59 1.57
N VAL A 46 -9.86 -6.32 2.00
CA VAL A 46 -10.56 -5.22 1.32
C VAL A 46 -9.58 -4.39 0.49
N GLY A 47 -9.82 -4.31 -0.81
CA GLY A 47 -8.87 -3.80 -1.78
C GLY A 47 -7.78 -4.84 -2.05
N CYS A 48 -8.19 -6.09 -2.25
CA CYS A 48 -7.26 -7.23 -2.33
C CYS A 48 -6.34 -7.22 -3.56
N GLY A 49 -6.64 -6.40 -4.56
CA GLY A 49 -5.85 -6.28 -5.78
C GLY A 49 -5.63 -7.64 -6.45
N THR A 50 -4.39 -7.98 -6.72
CA THR A 50 -4.00 -9.29 -7.30
C THR A 50 -3.89 -10.41 -6.26
N GLY A 51 -4.29 -10.16 -5.00
CA GLY A 51 -4.41 -11.19 -3.97
C GLY A 51 -3.16 -11.46 -3.13
N ALA A 52 -2.18 -10.56 -3.11
CA ALA A 52 -0.93 -10.77 -2.39
C ALA A 52 -1.13 -10.96 -0.87
N LEU A 53 -1.99 -10.14 -0.24
CA LEU A 53 -2.30 -10.28 1.19
C LEU A 53 -3.20 -11.50 1.44
N CYS A 54 -4.17 -11.79 0.56
CA CYS A 54 -4.97 -13.02 0.60
C CYS A 54 -4.08 -14.27 0.61
N ALA A 55 -3.07 -14.33 -0.28
CA ALA A 55 -2.10 -15.42 -0.32
C ALA A 55 -1.33 -15.54 1.00
N ALA A 56 -0.81 -14.43 1.52
CA ALA A 56 -0.07 -14.41 2.77
C ALA A 56 -0.93 -14.89 3.96
N ILE A 57 -2.22 -14.53 4.01
CA ILE A 57 -3.17 -15.01 5.02
C ILE A 57 -3.34 -16.53 4.91
N ALA A 58 -3.59 -17.03 3.69
CA ALA A 58 -3.78 -18.45 3.45
C ALA A 58 -2.55 -19.28 3.83
N ASP A 59 -1.35 -18.74 3.57
CA ASP A 59 -0.09 -19.46 3.82
C ASP A 59 0.36 -19.40 5.29
N HIS A 60 0.02 -18.33 6.04
CA HIS A 60 0.64 -18.09 7.36
C HIS A 60 -0.34 -18.07 8.53
N CYS A 61 -1.67 -17.92 8.31
CA CYS A 61 -2.63 -17.70 9.40
C CYS A 61 -3.49 -18.92 9.74
N SER A 62 -3.37 -20.04 9.01
CA SER A 62 -4.27 -21.22 9.17
C SER A 62 -5.73 -20.80 9.25
N PRO A 63 -6.28 -20.05 8.27
CA PRO A 63 -7.63 -19.51 8.33
C PRO A 63 -8.69 -20.60 8.13
N ALA A 64 -9.92 -20.39 8.66
CA ALA A 64 -11.09 -21.19 8.30
C ALA A 64 -11.53 -20.90 6.85
N SER A 65 -11.44 -19.63 6.44
CA SER A 65 -11.68 -19.18 5.07
C SER A 65 -11.01 -17.84 4.82
N VAL A 66 -10.70 -17.57 3.56
CA VAL A 66 -10.21 -16.26 3.09
C VAL A 66 -11.09 -15.78 1.95
N ALA A 67 -11.56 -14.55 2.07
CA ALA A 67 -12.23 -13.83 1.00
C ALA A 67 -11.45 -12.56 0.64
N GLY A 68 -11.59 -12.09 -0.60
CA GLY A 68 -11.05 -10.82 -1.07
C GLY A 68 -12.11 -10.03 -1.82
N VAL A 69 -12.11 -8.71 -1.71
CA VAL A 69 -12.95 -7.80 -2.49
C VAL A 69 -12.12 -6.70 -3.11
N ASP A 70 -12.34 -6.43 -4.40
CA ASP A 70 -11.70 -5.36 -5.14
C ASP A 70 -12.64 -4.83 -6.24
N PRO A 71 -12.67 -3.51 -6.54
CA PRO A 71 -13.52 -2.96 -7.60
C PRO A 71 -12.96 -3.20 -9.00
N SER A 72 -11.71 -3.65 -9.15
CA SER A 72 -11.07 -3.89 -10.43
C SER A 72 -11.27 -5.32 -10.91
N GLU A 73 -12.08 -5.48 -11.97
CA GLU A 73 -12.28 -6.80 -12.57
C GLU A 73 -10.96 -7.44 -13.04
N GLY A 74 -10.05 -6.64 -13.61
CA GLY A 74 -8.74 -7.13 -14.05
C GLY A 74 -7.87 -7.65 -12.91
N PHE A 75 -7.91 -7.01 -11.74
CA PHE A 75 -7.21 -7.50 -10.55
C PHE A 75 -7.84 -8.79 -10.03
N ILE A 76 -9.17 -8.85 -9.96
CA ILE A 76 -9.91 -10.05 -9.53
C ILE A 76 -9.63 -11.25 -10.45
N GLN A 77 -9.61 -11.04 -11.77
CA GLN A 77 -9.27 -12.11 -12.72
C GLN A 77 -7.87 -12.66 -12.48
N THR A 78 -6.92 -11.77 -12.18
CA THR A 78 -5.57 -12.15 -11.85
C THR A 78 -5.51 -12.94 -10.55
N ALA A 79 -6.09 -12.40 -9.50
CA ALA A 79 -6.10 -13.06 -8.21
C ALA A 79 -6.74 -14.47 -8.30
N ARG A 80 -7.78 -14.64 -9.14
CA ARG A 80 -8.38 -15.96 -9.39
C ARG A 80 -7.40 -16.96 -10.01
N ALA A 81 -6.61 -16.50 -10.98
CA ALA A 81 -5.60 -17.34 -11.61
C ALA A 81 -4.50 -17.74 -10.63
N ASP A 82 -3.99 -16.78 -9.86
CA ASP A 82 -2.83 -16.95 -8.99
C ASP A 82 -3.17 -17.72 -7.70
N LEU A 83 -4.39 -17.55 -7.16
CA LEU A 83 -4.80 -18.17 -5.89
C LEU A 83 -5.46 -19.55 -6.02
N ALA A 84 -5.68 -20.02 -7.25
CA ALA A 84 -6.11 -21.40 -7.55
C ALA A 84 -7.28 -21.93 -6.67
N GLY A 85 -8.29 -21.10 -6.40
CA GLY A 85 -9.48 -21.48 -5.61
C GLY A 85 -9.30 -21.54 -4.10
N ARG A 86 -8.12 -21.17 -3.57
CA ARG A 86 -7.87 -21.08 -2.11
C ARG A 86 -8.58 -19.90 -1.43
N VAL A 87 -9.07 -18.94 -2.21
CA VAL A 87 -9.67 -17.69 -1.76
C VAL A 87 -10.95 -17.44 -2.55
N THR A 88 -12.00 -17.00 -1.86
CA THR A 88 -13.24 -16.53 -2.49
C THR A 88 -13.09 -15.08 -2.88
N LEU A 89 -13.26 -14.74 -4.17
CA LEU A 89 -13.01 -13.39 -4.67
C LEU A 89 -14.30 -12.75 -5.19
N HIS A 90 -14.55 -11.54 -4.69
CA HIS A 90 -15.72 -10.74 -5.01
C HIS A 90 -15.32 -9.48 -5.78
N LEU A 91 -16.02 -9.16 -6.85
CA LEU A 91 -15.99 -7.85 -7.47
C LEU A 91 -16.91 -6.93 -6.68
N GLY A 92 -16.37 -5.84 -6.10
CA GLY A 92 -17.18 -4.96 -5.24
C GLY A 92 -16.38 -3.77 -4.70
N SER A 93 -17.12 -2.80 -4.17
CA SER A 93 -16.55 -1.61 -3.55
C SER A 93 -16.29 -1.83 -2.05
N ALA A 94 -15.24 -1.20 -1.53
CA ALA A 94 -14.99 -1.14 -0.09
C ALA A 94 -16.09 -0.41 0.69
N THR A 95 -16.86 0.46 0.03
CA THR A 95 -18.01 1.20 0.61
C THR A 95 -19.35 0.49 0.45
N ALA A 96 -19.36 -0.69 -0.16
CA ALA A 96 -20.52 -1.56 -0.33
C ALA A 96 -20.03 -3.02 -0.48
N ILE A 97 -19.52 -3.58 0.62
CA ILE A 97 -18.94 -4.91 0.62
C ILE A 97 -20.03 -5.97 0.41
N PRO A 98 -19.92 -6.85 -0.63
CA PRO A 98 -20.98 -7.81 -0.97
C PRO A 98 -20.97 -9.05 -0.04
N LEU A 99 -20.97 -8.82 1.25
CA LEU A 99 -21.05 -9.85 2.31
C LEU A 99 -22.08 -9.45 3.34
N ASP A 100 -22.67 -10.45 3.99
CA ASP A 100 -23.65 -10.27 5.07
C ASP A 100 -23.01 -9.65 6.32
N ASP A 101 -23.82 -9.05 7.17
CA ASP A 101 -23.41 -8.51 8.47
C ASP A 101 -22.79 -9.62 9.34
N ALA A 102 -21.70 -9.29 10.04
CA ALA A 102 -21.02 -10.19 10.96
C ALA A 102 -20.61 -11.55 10.36
N SER A 103 -20.35 -11.59 9.04
CA SER A 103 -20.03 -12.82 8.31
C SER A 103 -18.57 -13.25 8.41
N VAL A 104 -17.66 -12.36 8.86
CA VAL A 104 -16.23 -12.64 9.02
C VAL A 104 -15.72 -12.28 10.42
N ASP A 105 -14.58 -12.79 10.80
CA ASP A 105 -13.98 -12.56 12.12
C ASP A 105 -12.85 -11.51 12.07
N VAL A 106 -12.20 -11.39 10.90
CA VAL A 106 -11.08 -10.48 10.68
C VAL A 106 -11.21 -9.82 9.31
N VAL A 107 -11.14 -8.50 9.30
CA VAL A 107 -11.09 -7.73 8.05
C VAL A 107 -9.78 -6.98 7.98
N VAL A 108 -9.10 -7.08 6.84
CA VAL A 108 -7.82 -6.39 6.61
C VAL A 108 -7.83 -5.59 5.31
N SER A 109 -6.92 -4.60 5.21
CA SER A 109 -6.67 -3.87 3.98
C SER A 109 -5.17 -3.55 3.88
N GLY A 110 -4.52 -4.05 2.85
CA GLY A 110 -3.08 -3.90 2.65
C GLY A 110 -2.74 -2.91 1.54
N LEU A 111 -2.17 -1.74 1.88
CA LEU A 111 -1.73 -0.70 0.93
C LEU A 111 -2.83 -0.18 -0.01
N ALA A 112 -4.11 -0.35 0.37
CA ALA A 112 -5.26 0.02 -0.45
C ALA A 112 -6.11 1.14 0.15
N LEU A 113 -6.18 1.24 1.49
CA LEU A 113 -7.11 2.14 2.18
C LEU A 113 -6.95 3.62 1.79
N ASN A 114 -5.74 4.07 1.53
CA ASN A 114 -5.47 5.46 1.11
C ASN A 114 -5.96 5.80 -0.31
N PHE A 115 -6.28 4.80 -1.12
CA PHE A 115 -6.83 4.98 -2.48
C PHE A 115 -8.37 4.96 -2.51
N ILE A 116 -9.01 4.59 -1.40
CA ILE A 116 -10.47 4.57 -1.31
C ILE A 116 -10.97 6.01 -1.13
N PRO A 117 -11.88 6.50 -1.99
CA PRO A 117 -12.34 7.90 -1.93
C PRO A 117 -13.03 8.26 -0.60
N ASP A 118 -13.90 7.39 -0.10
CA ASP A 118 -14.57 7.54 1.20
C ASP A 118 -14.07 6.47 2.17
N GLN A 119 -12.97 6.78 2.84
CA GLN A 119 -12.33 5.86 3.79
C GLN A 119 -13.18 5.64 5.05
N HIS A 120 -13.98 6.64 5.45
CA HIS A 120 -14.86 6.50 6.61
C HIS A 120 -15.99 5.51 6.30
N ALA A 121 -16.68 5.66 5.16
CA ALA A 121 -17.69 4.71 4.74
C ALA A 121 -17.12 3.29 4.55
N ALA A 122 -15.91 3.17 4.03
CA ALA A 122 -15.24 1.87 3.90
C ALA A 122 -15.00 1.20 5.26
N LEU A 123 -14.54 1.95 6.27
CA LEU A 123 -14.36 1.39 7.63
C LEU A 123 -15.68 1.03 8.29
N LEU A 124 -16.76 1.76 8.05
CA LEU A 124 -18.09 1.38 8.54
C LEU A 124 -18.57 0.07 7.89
N GLU A 125 -18.34 -0.13 6.60
CA GLU A 125 -18.64 -1.39 5.92
C GLU A 125 -17.76 -2.55 6.41
N MET A 126 -16.46 -2.29 6.61
CA MET A 126 -15.57 -3.27 7.25
C MET A 126 -16.08 -3.67 8.65
N ALA A 127 -16.57 -2.70 9.44
CA ALA A 127 -17.15 -2.97 10.76
C ALA A 127 -18.47 -3.74 10.65
N ARG A 128 -19.34 -3.43 9.68
CA ARG A 128 -20.61 -4.12 9.45
C ARG A 128 -20.41 -5.61 9.19
N VAL A 129 -19.47 -5.95 8.30
CA VAL A 129 -19.24 -7.37 7.94
C VAL A 129 -18.44 -8.14 9.00
N THR A 130 -17.80 -7.43 9.95
CA THR A 130 -17.00 -8.04 11.02
C THR A 130 -17.89 -8.41 12.19
N GLY A 131 -17.78 -9.65 12.69
CA GLY A 131 -18.50 -10.11 13.87
C GLY A 131 -18.07 -9.37 15.14
N LYS A 132 -18.96 -9.35 16.15
CA LYS A 132 -18.70 -8.74 17.48
C LYS A 132 -17.39 -9.25 18.09
N GLY A 133 -16.54 -8.34 18.54
CA GLY A 133 -15.22 -8.66 19.07
C GLY A 133 -14.20 -9.08 18.01
N GLY A 134 -14.57 -9.03 16.72
CA GLY A 134 -13.66 -9.27 15.60
C GLY A 134 -12.68 -8.13 15.40
N THR A 135 -11.66 -8.38 14.59
CA THR A 135 -10.54 -7.45 14.38
C THR A 135 -10.62 -6.82 12.98
N ILE A 136 -10.38 -5.51 12.94
CA ILE A 136 -10.14 -4.78 11.69
C ILE A 136 -8.70 -4.27 11.72
N GLY A 137 -7.95 -4.53 10.64
CA GLY A 137 -6.58 -4.06 10.52
C GLY A 137 -6.28 -3.49 9.12
N ALA A 138 -5.38 -2.53 9.07
CA ALA A 138 -4.89 -2.02 7.80
C ALA A 138 -3.42 -1.62 7.89
N TYR A 139 -2.76 -1.51 6.74
CA TYR A 139 -1.46 -0.85 6.67
C TYR A 139 -1.35 -0.02 5.41
N VAL A 140 -0.66 1.12 5.53
CA VAL A 140 -0.41 2.08 4.44
C VAL A 140 1.05 2.50 4.47
N TRP A 141 1.63 2.85 3.31
CA TRP A 141 2.99 3.36 3.28
C TRP A 141 3.12 4.71 4.00
N ASP A 142 4.21 4.93 4.72
CA ASP A 142 4.58 6.22 5.31
C ASP A 142 5.23 7.13 4.25
N TYR A 143 4.43 7.55 3.26
CA TYR A 143 4.91 8.35 2.13
C TYR A 143 5.56 9.68 2.55
N ALA A 144 5.08 10.29 3.63
CA ALA A 144 5.61 11.57 4.11
C ALA A 144 6.86 11.44 4.97
N GLY A 145 7.12 10.24 5.51
CA GLY A 145 8.20 9.99 6.46
C GLY A 145 9.25 9.02 5.92
N LYS A 146 9.09 7.73 6.19
CA LYS A 146 10.11 6.71 5.95
C LYS A 146 9.86 5.83 4.73
N MET A 147 9.19 6.28 3.70
CA MET A 147 9.26 5.66 2.37
C MET A 147 10.47 6.24 1.63
N GLU A 148 11.69 5.94 2.11
CA GLU A 148 12.93 6.63 1.71
C GLU A 148 13.18 6.60 0.20
N LEU A 149 12.86 5.48 -0.48
CA LEU A 149 12.89 5.39 -1.95
C LEU A 149 12.19 6.58 -2.62
N MET A 150 10.98 6.91 -2.15
CA MET A 150 10.18 8.00 -2.70
C MET A 150 10.56 9.35 -2.12
N ARG A 151 10.98 9.41 -0.84
CA ARG A 151 11.41 10.66 -0.22
C ARG A 151 12.63 11.25 -0.91
N PHE A 152 13.68 10.45 -1.16
CA PHE A 152 14.85 10.92 -1.90
C PHE A 152 14.46 11.46 -3.28
N PHE A 153 13.54 10.77 -3.97
CA PHE A 153 13.05 11.19 -5.28
C PHE A 153 12.31 12.54 -5.22
N TRP A 154 11.28 12.64 -4.35
CA TRP A 154 10.46 13.84 -4.28
C TRP A 154 11.19 15.05 -3.70
N ASP A 155 12.09 14.84 -2.76
CA ASP A 155 12.93 15.91 -2.22
C ASP A 155 13.84 16.48 -3.31
N ALA A 156 14.51 15.63 -4.10
CA ALA A 156 15.32 16.06 -5.22
C ALA A 156 14.50 16.73 -6.35
N ALA A 157 13.34 16.16 -6.67
CA ALA A 157 12.43 16.72 -7.68
C ALA A 157 11.91 18.09 -7.27
N SER A 158 11.51 18.27 -6.00
CA SER A 158 10.95 19.53 -5.49
C SER A 158 12.00 20.65 -5.39
N GLU A 159 13.27 20.32 -5.17
CA GLU A 159 14.37 21.31 -5.24
C GLU A 159 14.59 21.83 -6.67
N LEU A 160 14.41 20.96 -7.66
CA LEU A 160 14.60 21.34 -9.07
C LEU A 160 13.35 21.97 -9.69
N ASP A 161 12.17 21.55 -9.27
CA ASP A 161 10.87 22.07 -9.67
C ASP A 161 9.91 22.10 -8.46
N PRO A 162 9.64 23.26 -7.84
CA PRO A 162 8.73 23.39 -6.71
C PRO A 162 7.31 22.87 -7.00
N HIS A 163 6.90 22.78 -8.28
CA HIS A 163 5.59 22.19 -8.63
C HIS A 163 5.55 20.67 -8.41
N ALA A 164 6.68 19.98 -8.38
CA ALA A 164 6.75 18.55 -8.12
C ALA A 164 6.18 18.20 -6.73
N ALA A 165 6.31 19.07 -5.74
CA ALA A 165 5.77 18.87 -4.39
C ALA A 165 4.25 18.60 -4.35
N LYS A 166 3.49 19.06 -5.37
CA LYS A 166 2.06 18.79 -5.49
C LYS A 166 1.73 17.37 -5.96
N LEU A 167 2.70 16.69 -6.55
CA LEU A 167 2.57 15.33 -7.06
C LEU A 167 3.05 14.29 -6.04
N ASP A 168 3.76 14.72 -5.02
CA ASP A 168 4.30 13.91 -3.95
C ASP A 168 3.17 13.19 -3.19
N GLU A 169 3.25 11.86 -3.11
CA GLU A 169 2.30 11.01 -2.39
C GLU A 169 2.20 11.39 -0.91
N GLY A 170 3.30 11.86 -0.29
CA GLY A 170 3.30 12.36 1.09
C GLY A 170 2.42 13.59 1.32
N THR A 171 2.19 14.37 0.25
CA THR A 171 1.25 15.51 0.25
C THR A 171 -0.16 15.07 -0.16
N ARG A 172 -0.29 14.20 -1.15
CA ARG A 172 -1.57 13.78 -1.76
C ARG A 172 -2.36 12.80 -0.90
N PHE A 173 -1.67 11.99 -0.06
CA PHE A 173 -2.30 10.97 0.78
C PHE A 173 -2.14 11.30 2.27
N PRO A 174 -2.88 12.27 2.82
CA PRO A 174 -2.77 12.65 4.23
C PRO A 174 -3.09 11.50 5.19
N LEU A 175 -3.90 10.52 4.79
CA LEU A 175 -4.20 9.32 5.57
C LEU A 175 -2.93 8.49 5.88
N CYS A 176 -1.91 8.57 5.05
CA CYS A 176 -0.65 7.85 5.20
C CYS A 176 0.26 8.40 6.31
N ARG A 177 -0.31 9.14 7.24
CA ARG A 177 0.33 9.63 8.48
C ARG A 177 -0.26 8.93 9.68
N ARG A 178 0.57 8.63 10.66
CA ARG A 178 0.19 7.90 11.88
C ARG A 178 -1.04 8.49 12.57
N GLU A 179 -1.06 9.81 12.75
CA GLU A 179 -2.12 10.52 13.46
C GLU A 179 -3.43 10.53 12.68
N ALA A 180 -3.38 10.72 11.36
CA ALA A 180 -4.57 10.70 10.50
C ALA A 180 -5.20 9.31 10.46
N LEU A 181 -4.37 8.26 10.36
CA LEU A 181 -4.83 6.88 10.38
C LEU A 181 -5.48 6.52 11.73
N ALA A 182 -4.87 6.93 12.86
CA ALA A 182 -5.43 6.76 14.19
C ALA A 182 -6.79 7.46 14.33
N THR A 183 -6.87 8.72 13.88
CA THR A 183 -8.10 9.52 13.93
C THR A 183 -9.23 8.89 13.11
N LEU A 184 -8.92 8.41 11.92
CA LEU A 184 -9.90 7.75 11.06
C LEU A 184 -10.50 6.51 11.75
N PHE A 185 -9.67 5.62 12.30
CA PHE A 185 -10.14 4.42 12.99
C PHE A 185 -10.95 4.76 14.25
N ALA A 186 -10.52 5.75 15.03
CA ALA A 186 -11.24 6.19 16.22
C ALA A 186 -12.61 6.82 15.89
N SER A 187 -12.76 7.46 14.72
CA SER A 187 -13.99 8.15 14.32
C SER A 187 -15.14 7.21 13.97
N THR A 188 -14.88 5.91 13.78
CA THR A 188 -15.88 4.91 13.35
C THR A 188 -16.45 4.07 14.50
N GLY A 189 -16.16 4.43 15.77
CA GLY A 189 -16.64 3.70 16.94
C GLY A 189 -15.90 2.38 17.23
N LEU A 190 -14.83 2.11 16.47
CA LEU A 190 -13.94 0.98 16.72
C LEU A 190 -13.19 1.18 18.04
N GLN A 191 -12.94 0.08 18.74
CA GLN A 191 -12.33 0.07 20.07
C GLN A 191 -10.88 -0.43 19.99
N GLN A 192 -10.08 -0.10 21.02
CA GLN A 192 -8.71 -0.60 21.17
C GLN A 192 -7.83 -0.30 19.93
N VAL A 193 -7.89 0.94 19.43
CA VAL A 193 -7.10 1.36 18.27
C VAL A 193 -5.61 1.37 18.63
N GLU A 194 -4.84 0.51 17.99
CA GLU A 194 -3.40 0.39 18.16
C GLU A 194 -2.69 0.60 16.83
N LEU A 195 -1.56 1.30 16.86
CA LEU A 195 -0.72 1.54 15.68
C LEU A 195 0.72 1.10 15.94
N ALA A 196 1.34 0.54 14.90
CA ALA A 196 2.75 0.19 14.91
C ALA A 196 3.44 0.55 13.59
N PRO A 197 4.72 0.92 13.61
CA PRO A 197 5.52 0.99 12.40
C PRO A 197 5.96 -0.42 11.98
N ILE A 198 5.91 -0.69 10.68
CA ILE A 198 6.52 -1.87 10.07
C ILE A 198 7.62 -1.38 9.14
N ASP A 199 8.85 -1.50 9.57
CA ASP A 199 10.02 -1.11 8.80
C ASP A 199 10.56 -2.33 8.04
N ILE A 200 10.86 -2.12 6.76
CA ILE A 200 11.53 -3.11 5.92
C ILE A 200 12.79 -2.48 5.29
N ALA A 201 13.83 -3.29 5.16
CA ALA A 201 15.00 -2.88 4.40
C ALA A 201 14.68 -2.90 2.88
N THR A 202 15.12 -1.86 2.19
CA THR A 202 14.99 -1.74 0.72
C THR A 202 16.37 -1.54 0.11
N PRO A 203 17.21 -2.61 0.05
CA PRO A 203 18.53 -2.53 -0.55
C PRO A 203 18.44 -2.47 -2.08
N PHE A 204 19.35 -1.69 -2.66
CA PHE A 204 19.60 -1.61 -4.10
C PHE A 204 21.05 -1.99 -4.35
N ALA A 205 21.28 -2.76 -5.41
CA ALA A 205 22.60 -3.22 -5.76
C ALA A 205 23.55 -2.05 -6.13
N ASP A 206 22.99 -1.04 -6.80
CA ASP A 206 23.65 0.16 -7.22
C ASP A 206 22.65 1.28 -7.52
N PHE A 207 23.13 2.40 -8.07
CA PHE A 207 22.29 3.52 -8.47
C PHE A 207 21.33 3.16 -9.62
N ASP A 208 21.71 2.31 -10.54
CA ASP A 208 20.86 1.95 -11.66
C ASP A 208 19.69 1.06 -11.21
N ASP A 209 19.92 0.14 -10.25
CA ASP A 209 18.83 -0.64 -9.59
C ASP A 209 17.83 0.28 -8.86
N TYR A 210 18.28 1.42 -8.30
CA TYR A 210 17.40 2.43 -7.73
C TYR A 210 16.68 3.25 -8.80
N TRP A 211 17.36 3.68 -9.86
CA TRP A 211 16.86 4.65 -10.85
C TRP A 211 15.93 4.03 -11.91
N GLN A 212 16.27 2.85 -12.42
CA GLN A 212 15.54 2.20 -13.53
C GLN A 212 14.02 2.06 -13.28
N PRO A 213 13.52 1.71 -12.08
CA PRO A 213 12.09 1.64 -11.83
C PRO A 213 11.34 2.95 -12.09
N PHE A 214 11.95 4.11 -11.90
CA PHE A 214 11.33 5.39 -12.20
C PHE A 214 11.13 5.66 -13.70
N LEU A 215 11.82 4.93 -14.56
CA LEU A 215 11.65 5.01 -16.01
C LEU A 215 10.51 4.13 -16.53
N GLY A 216 9.84 3.36 -15.66
CA GLY A 216 8.69 2.51 -16.01
C GLY A 216 7.37 3.28 -16.20
N GLY A 217 7.30 4.55 -15.78
CA GLY A 217 6.13 5.43 -15.98
C GLY A 217 4.86 5.05 -15.21
N GLN A 218 4.89 4.05 -14.34
CA GLN A 218 3.75 3.64 -13.53
C GLN A 218 3.86 4.18 -12.09
N GLY A 219 2.81 4.83 -11.64
CA GLY A 219 2.77 5.55 -10.36
C GLY A 219 3.25 7.02 -10.49
N PRO A 220 2.96 7.86 -9.47
CA PRO A 220 3.21 9.31 -9.54
C PRO A 220 4.66 9.69 -9.82
N ALA A 221 5.63 9.15 -9.08
CA ALA A 221 7.03 9.50 -9.25
C ALA A 221 7.60 9.01 -10.60
N PRO A 222 7.38 7.76 -11.05
CA PRO A 222 7.76 7.35 -12.41
C PRO A 222 7.07 8.16 -13.50
N ALA A 223 5.78 8.47 -13.37
CA ALA A 223 5.06 9.29 -14.34
C ALA A 223 5.64 10.72 -14.42
N TYR A 224 6.01 11.30 -13.28
CA TYR A 224 6.70 12.59 -13.23
C TYR A 224 8.06 12.52 -13.93
N ALA A 225 8.90 11.53 -13.61
CA ALA A 225 10.21 11.35 -14.26
C ALA A 225 10.09 11.24 -15.78
N MET A 226 9.08 10.51 -16.27
CA MET A 226 8.84 10.33 -17.71
C MET A 226 8.18 11.54 -18.39
N SER A 227 7.58 12.46 -17.62
CA SER A 227 7.03 13.72 -18.15
C SER A 227 8.10 14.81 -18.37
N LEU A 228 9.29 14.65 -17.80
CA LEU A 228 10.41 15.57 -17.95
C LEU A 228 11.05 15.43 -19.33
N ASP A 229 11.54 16.54 -19.89
CA ASP A 229 12.47 16.47 -21.00
C ASP A 229 13.79 15.81 -20.58
N GLU A 230 14.62 15.44 -21.55
CA GLU A 230 15.88 14.73 -21.29
C GLU A 230 16.83 15.52 -20.39
N THR A 231 16.94 16.83 -20.59
CA THR A 231 17.82 17.70 -19.78
C THR A 231 17.38 17.74 -18.33
N ALA A 232 16.09 17.95 -18.07
CA ALA A 232 15.53 17.98 -16.72
C ALA A 232 15.64 16.62 -16.04
N ARG A 233 15.42 15.53 -16.79
CA ARG A 233 15.54 14.15 -16.27
C ARG A 233 16.98 13.81 -15.89
N VAL A 234 17.97 14.21 -16.69
CA VAL A 234 19.39 14.06 -16.36
C VAL A 234 19.73 14.84 -15.10
N ARG A 235 19.28 16.10 -14.96
CA ARG A 235 19.50 16.89 -13.74
C ARG A 235 18.91 16.23 -12.50
N LEU A 236 17.69 15.67 -12.59
CA LEU A 236 17.05 14.94 -11.48
C LEU A 236 17.86 13.69 -11.12
N ARG A 237 18.26 12.90 -12.12
CA ARG A 237 19.09 11.71 -11.93
C ARG A 237 20.41 12.04 -11.23
N ASP A 238 21.10 13.08 -11.69
CA ASP A 238 22.41 13.46 -11.14
C ASP A 238 22.25 14.00 -9.71
N ARG A 239 21.17 14.76 -9.43
CA ARG A 239 20.85 15.21 -8.08
C ARG A 239 20.55 14.05 -7.11
N LEU A 240 19.84 13.01 -7.56
CA LEU A 240 19.60 11.80 -6.79
C LEU A 240 20.91 11.05 -6.48
N ARG A 241 21.82 10.96 -7.47
CA ARG A 241 23.13 10.31 -7.29
C ARG A 241 23.99 11.01 -6.23
N GLU A 242 23.90 12.33 -6.13
CA GLU A 242 24.59 13.11 -5.10
C GLU A 242 24.02 12.90 -3.68
N ARG A 243 22.71 12.64 -3.58
CA ARG A 243 22.01 12.61 -2.28
C ARG A 243 21.85 11.23 -1.67
N LEU A 244 21.84 10.21 -2.50
CA LEU A 244 21.62 8.84 -2.03
C LEU A 244 22.82 8.35 -1.18
N PRO A 245 22.56 7.67 -0.05
CA PRO A 245 23.62 7.14 0.81
C PRO A 245 24.28 5.92 0.16
N THR A 246 25.20 6.19 -0.79
CA THR A 246 25.89 5.15 -1.54
C THR A 246 27.10 4.67 -0.77
N ALA A 247 27.19 3.35 -0.51
CA ALA A 247 28.31 2.72 0.12
C ALA A 247 29.54 2.62 -0.82
N ALA A 248 30.71 2.33 -0.28
CA ALA A 248 31.97 2.24 -1.07
C ALA A 248 31.91 1.16 -2.18
N ASN A 249 31.07 0.14 -2.03
CA ASN A 249 30.86 -0.89 -3.05
C ASN A 249 29.76 -0.55 -4.06
N GLY A 250 29.20 0.67 -4.01
CA GLY A 250 28.15 1.15 -4.90
C GLY A 250 26.73 0.84 -4.45
N SER A 251 26.52 -0.01 -3.44
CA SER A 251 25.18 -0.37 -2.95
C SER A 251 24.53 0.79 -2.20
N ILE A 252 23.17 0.80 -2.20
CA ILE A 252 22.35 1.79 -1.52
C ILE A 252 21.41 1.03 -0.58
N SER A 253 21.44 1.35 0.71
CA SER A 253 20.56 0.76 1.72
C SER A 253 19.59 1.78 2.23
N LEU A 254 18.30 1.60 1.90
CA LEU A 254 17.21 2.46 2.34
C LEU A 254 16.22 1.66 3.20
N THR A 255 15.27 2.38 3.78
CA THR A 255 14.17 1.82 4.57
C THR A 255 12.84 2.22 3.94
N ALA A 256 11.88 1.32 3.95
CA ALA A 256 10.48 1.66 3.75
C ALA A 256 9.68 1.32 5.00
N ARG A 257 8.85 2.26 5.46
CA ARG A 257 7.92 2.09 6.57
C ARG A 257 6.50 1.98 6.05
N ALA A 258 5.75 1.02 6.60
CA ALA A 258 4.30 1.06 6.58
C ALA A 258 3.78 1.37 8.00
N TRP A 259 2.75 2.20 8.10
CA TRP A 259 1.97 2.36 9.33
C TRP A 259 0.89 1.28 9.35
N ALA A 260 0.99 0.39 10.32
CA ALA A 260 -0.03 -0.60 10.60
C ALA A 260 -0.98 -0.07 11.68
N VAL A 261 -2.26 -0.38 11.54
CA VAL A 261 -3.31 -0.10 12.52
C VAL A 261 -4.16 -1.34 12.71
N ARG A 262 -4.60 -1.59 13.95
CA ARG A 262 -5.65 -2.55 14.27
C ARG A 262 -6.64 -1.97 15.27
N ALA A 263 -7.86 -2.47 15.23
CA ALA A 263 -8.92 -2.14 16.18
C ALA A 263 -9.90 -3.30 16.29
N SER A 264 -10.78 -3.27 17.28
CA SER A 264 -11.83 -4.28 17.46
C SER A 264 -13.22 -3.68 17.26
N VAL A 265 -14.13 -4.49 16.73
CA VAL A 265 -15.55 -4.18 16.72
C VAL A 265 -16.11 -4.37 18.14
N ALA A 266 -16.95 -3.44 18.60
CA ALA A 266 -17.56 -3.51 19.93
C ALA A 266 -18.25 -4.87 20.18
N ARG A 267 -18.15 -5.38 21.40
CA ARG A 267 -18.75 -6.67 21.82
C ARG A 267 -20.27 -6.62 21.90
#